data_b9dd3d79dfae308665e8f4f3fe8c8d1d
#
_entry.id   b9dd3d79dfae308665e8f4f3fe8c8d1d
#
_cell.length_a   1.000
_cell.length_b   1.000
_cell.length_c   1.000
_cell.angle_alpha   90.00
_cell.angle_beta   90.00
_cell.angle_gamma   90.00
#
_symmetry.space_group_name_H-M   'P 1'
#
loop_
_entity.id
_entity.type
_entity.pdbx_description
1 polymer ?
#
loop_
_entity_poly.entity_id
_entity_poly.type
_entity_poly.pdbx_seq_one_letter_code
_entity_poly.pdbx_strand_id
1 'polypeptide(L)'
;MSGTYLDIKMDREISQCEISVIKALRSSLRVKTLVNALNSSGCPFVPDRHIACAPCDQALSGGYDDTHNQVIICSNTCKSDSKVEEILSHELVHMFDYCTKKVTFDRIDHLACSEIRAASLASCAKVNWNYWSFEHCVKAKAAHSMAVIENCDRKEAKKHVDKVFDKCYNDLEPIGHRGPM
;
A
#
# COMPACT_ATOMS: atom_id res chain seq x y z
N MET A 1 -4.22 20.65 -31.51
CA MET A 1 -4.77 20.53 -30.13
C MET A 1 -3.67 20.99 -29.19
N SER A 2 -3.75 22.21 -28.68
CA SER A 2 -2.72 22.75 -27.76
C SER A 2 -3.21 22.44 -26.33
N GLY A 3 -2.67 21.37 -25.74
CA GLY A 3 -2.85 21.11 -24.31
C GLY A 3 -2.27 22.28 -23.49
N THR A 4 -2.89 22.59 -22.35
CA THR A 4 -2.35 23.58 -21.42
C THR A 4 -1.05 23.07 -20.79
N TYR A 5 -0.25 23.97 -20.22
CA TYR A 5 0.98 23.57 -19.48
C TYR A 5 0.65 22.57 -18.35
N LEU A 6 -0.51 22.70 -17.73
CA LEU A 6 -0.99 21.81 -16.65
C LEU A 6 -1.30 20.41 -17.20
N ASP A 7 -1.92 20.31 -18.38
CA ASP A 7 -2.22 19.02 -19.01
C ASP A 7 -0.93 18.27 -19.36
N ILE A 8 0.04 18.96 -19.96
CA ILE A 8 1.35 18.38 -20.33
C ILE A 8 2.11 17.89 -19.09
N LYS A 9 2.07 18.65 -17.99
CA LYS A 9 2.70 18.27 -16.73
C LYS A 9 2.05 17.02 -16.15
N MET A 10 0.74 16.96 -16.13
CA MET A 10 -0.03 15.84 -15.61
C MET A 10 0.23 14.56 -16.39
N ASP A 11 0.22 14.62 -17.71
CA ASP A 11 0.54 13.49 -18.60
C ASP A 11 1.96 12.95 -18.35
N ARG A 12 2.93 13.84 -18.12
CA ARG A 12 4.31 13.45 -17.82
C ARG A 12 4.40 12.76 -16.45
N GLU A 13 3.69 13.24 -15.45
CA GLU A 13 3.68 12.63 -14.11
C GLU A 13 3.03 11.25 -14.13
N ILE A 14 1.95 11.07 -14.86
CA ILE A 14 1.29 9.77 -15.07
C ILE A 14 2.25 8.80 -15.77
N SER A 15 2.82 9.19 -16.91
CA SER A 15 3.76 8.34 -17.66
C SER A 15 4.98 7.94 -16.82
N GLN A 16 5.52 8.85 -16.00
CA GLN A 16 6.64 8.53 -15.11
C GLN A 16 6.24 7.52 -14.03
N CYS A 17 5.04 7.66 -13.47
CA CYS A 17 4.47 6.71 -12.51
C CYS A 17 4.33 5.32 -13.13
N GLU A 18 3.76 5.21 -14.33
CA GLU A 18 3.58 3.95 -15.05
C GLU A 18 4.92 3.25 -15.33
N ILE A 19 5.94 4.00 -15.75
CA ILE A 19 7.30 3.47 -15.92
C ILE A 19 7.82 2.89 -14.60
N SER A 20 7.63 3.59 -13.50
CA SER A 20 8.07 3.14 -12.17
C SER A 20 7.30 1.91 -11.70
N VAL A 21 6.00 1.81 -11.98
CA VAL A 21 5.17 0.61 -11.74
C VAL A 21 5.72 -0.59 -12.53
N ILE A 22 5.99 -0.42 -13.83
CA ILE A 22 6.56 -1.48 -14.67
C ILE A 22 7.91 -1.96 -14.11
N LYS A 23 8.77 -1.04 -13.68
CA LYS A 23 10.05 -1.37 -13.02
C LYS A 23 9.82 -2.18 -11.73
N ALA A 24 8.90 -1.75 -10.87
CA ALA A 24 8.58 -2.46 -9.64
C ALA A 24 8.07 -3.88 -9.90
N LEU A 25 7.15 -4.06 -10.84
CA LEU A 25 6.64 -5.37 -11.25
C LEU A 25 7.74 -6.31 -11.80
N ARG A 26 8.74 -5.74 -12.50
CA ARG A 26 9.83 -6.52 -13.13
C ARG A 26 10.99 -6.81 -12.19
N SER A 27 11.31 -5.93 -11.24
CA SER A 27 12.55 -6.02 -10.48
C SER A 27 12.35 -6.20 -8.98
N SER A 28 11.25 -5.75 -8.38
CA SER A 28 11.01 -5.89 -6.95
C SER A 28 10.63 -7.32 -6.58
N LEU A 29 11.43 -7.94 -5.72
CA LEU A 29 11.12 -9.27 -5.22
C LEU A 29 9.83 -9.27 -4.39
N ARG A 30 9.61 -8.22 -3.59
CA ARG A 30 8.41 -8.05 -2.76
C ARG A 30 7.13 -7.96 -3.60
N VAL A 31 7.12 -7.09 -4.61
CA VAL A 31 5.98 -6.94 -5.53
C VAL A 31 5.69 -8.27 -6.22
N LYS A 32 6.71 -8.97 -6.72
CA LYS A 32 6.56 -10.29 -7.35
C LYS A 32 5.99 -11.33 -6.40
N THR A 33 6.45 -11.35 -5.14
CA THR A 33 5.94 -12.28 -4.12
C THR A 33 4.46 -12.02 -3.85
N LEU A 34 4.05 -10.76 -3.71
CA LEU A 34 2.65 -10.40 -3.49
C LEU A 34 1.77 -10.75 -4.70
N VAL A 35 2.22 -10.44 -5.91
CA VAL A 35 1.50 -10.79 -7.16
C VAL A 35 1.37 -12.31 -7.30
N ASN A 36 2.43 -13.07 -7.05
CA ASN A 36 2.39 -14.52 -7.10
C ASN A 36 1.44 -15.09 -6.04
N ALA A 37 1.42 -14.52 -4.84
CA ALA A 37 0.51 -14.93 -3.78
C ALA A 37 -0.96 -14.67 -4.15
N LEU A 38 -1.27 -13.51 -4.71
CA LEU A 38 -2.60 -13.21 -5.26
C LEU A 38 -3.03 -14.27 -6.27
N ASN A 39 -2.22 -14.51 -7.28
CA ASN A 39 -2.52 -15.48 -8.34
C ASN A 39 -2.71 -16.90 -7.78
N SER A 40 -1.86 -17.32 -6.84
CA SER A 40 -1.92 -18.65 -6.22
C SER A 40 -3.13 -18.82 -5.29
N SER A 41 -3.68 -17.72 -4.79
CA SER A 41 -4.86 -17.71 -3.91
C SER A 41 -6.19 -17.61 -4.66
N GLY A 42 -6.17 -17.72 -6.01
CA GLY A 42 -7.36 -17.59 -6.83
C GLY A 42 -7.82 -16.17 -7.10
N CYS A 43 -6.95 -15.18 -6.87
CA CYS A 43 -7.17 -13.76 -7.15
C CYS A 43 -6.31 -13.31 -8.34
N PRO A 44 -6.73 -13.56 -9.57
CA PRO A 44 -5.88 -13.31 -10.73
C PRO A 44 -5.56 -11.82 -10.86
N PHE A 45 -4.25 -11.52 -10.86
CA PHE A 45 -3.75 -10.16 -10.96
C PHE A 45 -3.35 -9.83 -12.41
N VAL A 46 -3.97 -8.82 -12.97
CA VAL A 46 -3.70 -8.30 -14.32
C VAL A 46 -3.29 -6.83 -14.17
N PRO A 47 -2.02 -6.46 -14.41
CA PRO A 47 -1.52 -5.10 -14.16
C PRO A 47 -2.37 -3.99 -14.80
N ASP A 48 -2.70 -4.13 -16.08
CA ASP A 48 -3.45 -3.12 -16.85
C ASP A 48 -4.89 -2.89 -16.33
N ARG A 49 -5.44 -3.86 -15.58
CA ARG A 49 -6.75 -3.74 -14.95
C ARG A 49 -6.65 -3.27 -13.49
N HIS A 50 -5.63 -3.76 -12.78
CA HIS A 50 -5.60 -3.65 -11.33
C HIS A 50 -4.66 -2.57 -10.81
N ILE A 51 -3.95 -1.84 -11.69
CA ILE A 51 -3.13 -0.69 -11.32
C ILE A 51 -3.49 0.50 -12.20
N ALA A 52 -3.66 1.66 -11.56
CA ALA A 52 -3.80 2.94 -12.23
C ALA A 52 -2.83 3.96 -11.62
N CYS A 53 -2.23 4.78 -12.48
CA CYS A 53 -1.53 6.00 -12.09
C CYS A 53 -2.44 7.19 -12.34
N ALA A 54 -2.75 7.95 -11.31
CA ALA A 54 -3.64 9.12 -11.41
C ALA A 54 -3.18 10.23 -10.45
N PRO A 55 -3.47 11.50 -10.74
CA PRO A 55 -3.29 12.55 -9.75
C PRO A 55 -4.29 12.36 -8.60
N CYS A 56 -3.82 12.54 -7.36
CA CYS A 56 -4.64 12.44 -6.16
C CYS A 56 -4.59 13.74 -5.37
N ASP A 57 -5.39 13.82 -4.29
CA ASP A 57 -5.19 14.82 -3.24
C ASP A 57 -3.77 14.70 -2.68
N GLN A 58 -3.14 15.83 -2.35
CA GLN A 58 -1.73 15.88 -1.89
C GLN A 58 -1.49 15.15 -0.57
N ALA A 59 -2.52 14.87 0.20
CA ALA A 59 -2.42 14.08 1.43
C ALA A 59 -2.17 12.58 1.16
N LEU A 60 -2.45 12.10 -0.06
CA LEU A 60 -2.38 10.70 -0.44
C LEU A 60 -1.13 10.37 -1.26
N SER A 61 -0.67 9.14 -1.14
CA SER A 61 0.39 8.58 -2.00
C SER A 61 -0.11 7.43 -2.87
N GLY A 62 -1.22 6.80 -2.49
CA GLY A 62 -1.90 5.72 -3.19
C GLY A 62 -3.05 5.20 -2.35
N GLY A 63 -3.74 4.19 -2.86
CA GLY A 63 -4.84 3.52 -2.19
C GLY A 63 -5.28 2.26 -2.94
N TYR A 64 -5.91 1.34 -2.22
CA TYR A 64 -6.62 0.22 -2.79
C TYR A 64 -8.12 0.50 -2.79
N ASP A 65 -8.71 0.53 -3.97
CA ASP A 65 -10.17 0.63 -4.18
C ASP A 65 -10.75 -0.79 -4.26
N ASP A 66 -11.42 -1.21 -3.21
CA ASP A 66 -12.02 -2.55 -3.12
C ASP A 66 -13.28 -2.69 -4.01
N THR A 67 -13.96 -1.60 -4.30
CA THR A 67 -15.14 -1.59 -5.19
C THR A 67 -14.76 -1.94 -6.62
N HIS A 68 -13.67 -1.36 -7.12
CA HIS A 68 -13.15 -1.62 -8.48
C HIS A 68 -12.05 -2.67 -8.50
N ASN A 69 -11.62 -3.16 -7.34
CA ASN A 69 -10.46 -4.05 -7.17
C ASN A 69 -9.22 -3.49 -7.88
N GLN A 70 -8.87 -2.24 -7.55
CA GLN A 70 -7.81 -1.51 -8.23
C GLN A 70 -6.88 -0.80 -7.24
N VAL A 71 -5.58 -0.91 -7.47
CA VAL A 71 -4.55 -0.12 -6.79
C VAL A 71 -4.35 1.19 -7.56
N ILE A 72 -4.45 2.32 -6.87
CA ILE A 72 -4.20 3.65 -7.40
C ILE A 72 -2.87 4.15 -6.85
N ILE A 73 -1.95 4.53 -7.72
CA ILE A 73 -0.70 5.20 -7.35
C ILE A 73 -0.81 6.69 -7.71
N CYS A 74 -0.60 7.55 -6.74
CA CYS A 74 -0.73 8.99 -6.92
C CYS A 74 0.47 9.57 -7.68
N SER A 75 0.31 9.84 -8.98
CA SER A 75 1.38 10.29 -9.87
C SER A 75 1.99 11.64 -9.47
N ASN A 76 1.20 12.51 -8.85
CA ASN A 76 1.63 13.84 -8.40
C ASN A 76 2.41 13.83 -7.08
N THR A 77 2.34 12.76 -6.27
CA THR A 77 3.02 12.65 -4.97
C THR A 77 4.12 11.59 -4.97
N CYS A 78 4.03 10.53 -5.78
CA CYS A 78 5.01 9.45 -5.88
C CYS A 78 6.09 9.78 -6.93
N LYS A 79 7.14 10.50 -6.54
CA LYS A 79 8.16 11.06 -7.44
C LYS A 79 9.41 10.20 -7.65
N SER A 80 9.47 8.99 -7.10
CA SER A 80 10.64 8.10 -7.27
C SER A 80 10.22 6.64 -7.41
N ASP A 81 11.03 5.85 -8.12
CA ASP A 81 10.83 4.41 -8.30
C ASP A 81 10.69 3.70 -6.94
N SER A 82 11.53 4.06 -5.95
CA SER A 82 11.47 3.47 -4.61
C SER A 82 10.17 3.81 -3.87
N LYS A 83 9.62 5.02 -4.07
CA LYS A 83 8.35 5.40 -3.45
C LYS A 83 7.18 4.69 -4.11
N VAL A 84 7.19 4.57 -5.43
CA VAL A 84 6.17 3.79 -6.17
C VAL A 84 6.21 2.33 -5.76
N GLU A 85 7.41 1.72 -5.64
CA GLU A 85 7.56 0.34 -5.16
C GLU A 85 7.00 0.15 -3.74
N GLU A 86 7.29 1.08 -2.81
CA GLU A 86 6.79 1.06 -1.44
C GLU A 86 5.26 1.07 -1.43
N ILE A 87 4.65 2.04 -2.13
CA ILE A 87 3.19 2.19 -2.16
C ILE A 87 2.55 0.99 -2.86
N LEU A 88 3.03 0.61 -4.04
CA LEU A 88 2.51 -0.56 -4.74
C LEU A 88 2.52 -1.81 -3.86
N SER A 89 3.62 -2.05 -3.13
CA SER A 89 3.70 -3.18 -2.21
C SER A 89 2.71 -3.06 -1.06
N HIS A 90 2.48 -1.86 -0.53
CA HIS A 90 1.51 -1.59 0.53
C HIS A 90 0.09 -1.91 0.06
N GLU A 91 -0.32 -1.36 -1.07
CA GLU A 91 -1.67 -1.54 -1.61
C GLU A 91 -1.94 -2.99 -2.07
N LEU A 92 -0.90 -3.70 -2.55
CA LEU A 92 -1.02 -5.12 -2.86
C LEU A 92 -1.26 -6.00 -1.61
N VAL A 93 -0.84 -5.58 -0.42
CA VAL A 93 -1.20 -6.26 0.83
C VAL A 93 -2.69 -6.07 1.11
N HIS A 94 -3.25 -4.87 0.93
CA HIS A 94 -4.69 -4.63 1.07
C HIS A 94 -5.50 -5.48 0.09
N MET A 95 -5.09 -5.52 -1.18
CA MET A 95 -5.72 -6.36 -2.20
C MET A 95 -5.67 -7.85 -1.81
N PHE A 96 -4.55 -8.33 -1.28
CA PHE A 96 -4.40 -9.70 -0.79
C PHE A 96 -5.32 -9.98 0.40
N ASP A 97 -5.39 -9.08 1.37
CA ASP A 97 -6.24 -9.22 2.55
C ASP A 97 -7.73 -9.22 2.18
N TYR A 98 -8.15 -8.33 1.28
CA TYR A 98 -9.51 -8.26 0.77
C TYR A 98 -9.92 -9.58 0.09
N CYS A 99 -9.08 -10.09 -0.79
CA CYS A 99 -9.37 -11.31 -1.53
C CYS A 99 -9.34 -12.59 -0.66
N THR A 100 -8.32 -12.74 0.19
CA THR A 100 -8.07 -14.03 0.87
C THR A 100 -8.65 -14.11 2.27
N LYS A 101 -8.71 -12.99 2.99
CA LYS A 101 -9.09 -12.96 4.41
C LYS A 101 -10.51 -12.45 4.64
N LYS A 102 -11.25 -12.15 3.57
CA LYS A 102 -12.61 -11.56 3.63
C LYS A 102 -12.65 -10.31 4.51
N VAL A 103 -11.61 -9.49 4.39
CA VAL A 103 -11.55 -8.20 5.07
C VAL A 103 -12.61 -7.28 4.45
N THR A 104 -13.33 -6.57 5.29
CA THR A 104 -14.24 -5.51 4.89
C THR A 104 -13.72 -4.21 5.50
N PHE A 105 -13.38 -3.23 4.67
CA PHE A 105 -12.70 -2.01 5.12
C PHE A 105 -13.64 -1.01 5.81
N ASP A 106 -14.94 -1.22 5.75
CA ASP A 106 -15.95 -0.54 6.57
C ASP A 106 -15.91 -0.94 8.06
N ARG A 107 -15.24 -2.05 8.39
CA ARG A 107 -15.00 -2.48 9.76
C ARG A 107 -13.65 -1.99 10.27
N ILE A 108 -13.68 -1.08 11.22
CA ILE A 108 -12.48 -0.40 11.75
C ILE A 108 -11.39 -1.36 12.24
N ASP A 109 -11.76 -2.49 12.86
CA ASP A 109 -10.79 -3.50 13.32
C ASP A 109 -10.14 -4.25 12.14
N HIS A 110 -10.88 -4.46 11.04
CA HIS A 110 -10.34 -5.05 9.80
C HIS A 110 -9.41 -4.08 9.10
N LEU A 111 -9.81 -2.82 8.96
CA LEU A 111 -8.98 -1.76 8.38
C LEU A 111 -7.68 -1.62 9.18
N ALA A 112 -7.77 -1.47 10.51
CA ALA A 112 -6.59 -1.36 11.37
C ALA A 112 -5.64 -2.57 11.23
N CYS A 113 -6.19 -3.78 11.12
CA CYS A 113 -5.41 -4.99 10.94
C CYS A 113 -4.67 -4.98 9.59
N SER A 114 -5.35 -4.64 8.51
CA SER A 114 -4.75 -4.58 7.17
C SER A 114 -3.68 -3.49 7.09
N GLU A 115 -3.90 -2.33 7.72
CA GLU A 115 -2.88 -1.26 7.81
C GLU A 115 -1.62 -1.68 8.58
N ILE A 116 -1.78 -2.42 9.69
CA ILE A 116 -0.64 -2.99 10.43
C ILE A 116 0.15 -3.95 9.53
N ARG A 117 -0.54 -4.82 8.82
CA ARG A 117 0.08 -5.80 7.91
C ARG A 117 0.80 -5.10 6.74
N ALA A 118 0.14 -4.16 6.08
CA ALA A 118 0.72 -3.39 4.99
C ALA A 118 1.94 -2.56 5.45
N ALA A 119 1.87 -1.94 6.63
CA ALA A 119 3.02 -1.27 7.22
C ALA A 119 4.18 -2.24 7.54
N SER A 120 3.87 -3.40 8.13
CA SER A 120 4.86 -4.41 8.52
C SER A 120 5.52 -5.08 7.31
N LEU A 121 4.73 -5.46 6.32
CA LEU A 121 5.18 -6.25 5.18
C LEU A 121 5.76 -5.40 4.03
N ALA A 122 5.42 -4.11 3.97
CA ALA A 122 5.84 -3.21 2.91
C ALA A 122 6.50 -1.92 3.41
N SER A 123 5.75 -1.00 4.03
CA SER A 123 6.20 0.38 4.24
C SER A 123 7.39 0.50 5.21
N CYS A 124 7.49 -0.36 6.22
CA CYS A 124 8.60 -0.38 7.17
C CYS A 124 9.71 -1.36 6.81
N ALA A 125 9.60 -2.09 5.71
CA ALA A 125 10.51 -3.16 5.36
C ALA A 125 11.98 -2.73 5.15
N LYS A 126 12.23 -1.45 4.83
CA LYS A 126 13.56 -0.87 4.63
C LYS A 126 14.11 -0.17 5.87
N VAL A 127 13.38 -0.17 7.00
CA VAL A 127 13.84 0.45 8.25
C VAL A 127 14.93 -0.40 8.88
N ASN A 128 16.01 0.24 9.36
CA ASN A 128 17.10 -0.43 10.05
C ASN A 128 16.59 -1.26 11.24
N TRP A 129 16.97 -2.53 11.26
CA TRP A 129 16.47 -3.52 12.18
C TRP A 129 17.03 -3.37 13.60
N ASN A 130 16.37 -2.57 14.43
CA ASN A 130 16.22 -2.97 15.82
C ASN A 130 14.71 -3.15 16.08
N TYR A 131 14.33 -4.09 16.90
CA TYR A 131 12.95 -4.45 17.20
C TYR A 131 12.10 -3.23 17.57
N TRP A 132 12.63 -2.32 18.38
CA TRP A 132 11.95 -1.11 18.82
C TRP A 132 11.66 -0.12 17.69
N SER A 133 12.60 0.08 16.77
CA SER A 133 12.40 1.01 15.65
C SER A 133 11.44 0.46 14.62
N PHE A 134 11.43 -0.85 14.39
CA PHE A 134 10.55 -1.50 13.43
C PHE A 134 9.09 -1.51 13.91
N GLU A 135 8.82 -1.99 15.14
CA GLU A 135 7.48 -1.97 15.73
C GLU A 135 6.92 -0.56 15.82
N HIS A 136 7.75 0.41 16.24
CA HIS A 136 7.37 1.81 16.28
C HIS A 136 7.00 2.35 14.89
N CYS A 137 7.78 2.01 13.85
CA CYS A 137 7.47 2.37 12.47
C CYS A 137 6.11 1.82 12.05
N VAL A 138 5.85 0.54 12.31
CA VAL A 138 4.59 -0.11 11.95
C VAL A 138 3.40 0.57 12.63
N LYS A 139 3.46 0.77 13.95
CA LYS A 139 2.40 1.47 14.71
C LYS A 139 2.18 2.89 14.20
N ALA A 140 3.25 3.62 13.94
CA ALA A 140 3.17 5.01 13.47
C ALA A 140 2.58 5.11 12.04
N LYS A 141 2.97 4.21 11.15
CA LYS A 141 2.46 4.17 9.76
C LYS A 141 1.00 3.75 9.74
N ALA A 142 0.64 2.66 10.42
CA ALA A 142 -0.75 2.19 10.49
C ALA A 142 -1.68 3.25 11.10
N ALA A 143 -1.29 3.89 12.21
CA ALA A 143 -2.07 4.96 12.81
C ALA A 143 -2.17 6.21 11.91
N HIS A 144 -1.17 6.48 11.09
CA HIS A 144 -1.24 7.58 10.14
C HIS A 144 -2.24 7.29 9.01
N SER A 145 -2.16 6.11 8.38
CA SER A 145 -3.10 5.70 7.34
C SER A 145 -4.54 5.70 7.87
N MET A 146 -4.76 5.07 9.03
CA MET A 146 -6.07 5.05 9.70
C MET A 146 -6.63 6.46 9.93
N ALA A 147 -5.80 7.41 10.40
CA ALA A 147 -6.23 8.79 10.67
C ALA A 147 -6.67 9.52 9.38
N VAL A 148 -6.00 9.23 8.27
CA VAL A 148 -6.35 9.79 6.95
C VAL A 148 -7.65 9.17 6.43
N ILE A 149 -7.79 7.85 6.47
CA ILE A 149 -8.94 7.12 5.93
C ILE A 149 -10.21 7.44 6.74
N GLU A 150 -10.13 7.38 8.07
CA GLU A 150 -11.26 7.61 8.98
C GLU A 150 -11.51 9.09 9.26
N ASN A 151 -10.69 9.99 8.71
CA ASN A 151 -10.74 11.43 8.99
C ASN A 151 -10.82 11.74 10.50
N CYS A 152 -10.01 11.05 11.29
CA CYS A 152 -9.93 11.17 12.74
C CYS A 152 -8.55 11.63 13.22
N ASP A 153 -8.42 11.98 14.50
CA ASP A 153 -7.10 12.32 15.04
C ASP A 153 -6.21 11.08 15.22
N ARG A 154 -4.88 11.30 15.23
CA ARG A 154 -3.89 10.21 15.37
C ARG A 154 -3.99 9.46 16.69
N LYS A 155 -4.50 10.09 17.75
CA LYS A 155 -4.64 9.45 19.07
C LYS A 155 -5.79 8.44 19.05
N GLU A 156 -6.86 8.77 18.34
CA GLU A 156 -7.98 7.86 18.11
C GLU A 156 -7.58 6.70 17.22
N ALA A 157 -7.00 7.00 16.05
CA ALA A 157 -6.47 5.99 15.14
C ALA A 157 -5.50 5.02 15.86
N LYS A 158 -4.61 5.55 16.71
CA LYS A 158 -3.69 4.73 17.50
C LYS A 158 -4.40 3.75 18.45
N LYS A 159 -5.53 4.11 19.04
CA LYS A 159 -6.29 3.18 19.90
C LYS A 159 -6.79 1.96 19.13
N HIS A 160 -7.28 2.18 17.89
CA HIS A 160 -7.74 1.08 17.03
C HIS A 160 -6.57 0.18 16.61
N VAL A 161 -5.43 0.77 16.25
CA VAL A 161 -4.20 0.02 15.94
C VAL A 161 -3.74 -0.80 17.15
N ASP A 162 -3.60 -0.19 18.34
CA ASP A 162 -3.12 -0.88 19.55
C ASP A 162 -4.04 -2.05 19.94
N LYS A 163 -5.36 -1.93 19.73
CA LYS A 163 -6.35 -2.96 20.05
C LYS A 163 -6.12 -4.29 19.31
N VAL A 164 -5.69 -4.23 18.05
CA VAL A 164 -5.54 -5.42 17.20
C VAL A 164 -4.07 -5.74 16.87
N PHE A 165 -3.13 -4.96 17.41
CA PHE A 165 -1.74 -4.94 16.99
C PHE A 165 -1.08 -6.31 17.04
N ASP A 166 -1.07 -6.97 18.18
CA ASP A 166 -0.31 -8.21 18.39
C ASP A 166 -0.74 -9.33 17.44
N LYS A 167 -2.05 -9.46 17.22
CA LYS A 167 -2.60 -10.43 16.28
C LYS A 167 -2.17 -10.13 14.83
N CYS A 168 -2.34 -8.90 14.39
CA CYS A 168 -2.14 -8.51 12.99
C CYS A 168 -0.65 -8.34 12.66
N TYR A 169 0.15 -7.87 13.62
CA TYR A 169 1.59 -7.76 13.49
C TYR A 169 2.28 -9.11 13.31
N ASN A 170 1.75 -10.18 13.91
CA ASN A 170 2.29 -11.53 13.80
C ASN A 170 1.77 -12.32 12.59
N ASP A 171 0.81 -11.76 11.85
CA ASP A 171 0.38 -12.34 10.57
C ASP A 171 1.30 -11.86 9.44
N LEU A 172 2.19 -12.74 9.01
CA LEU A 172 3.23 -12.46 8.02
C LEU A 172 2.88 -12.93 6.59
N GLU A 173 1.69 -13.49 6.38
CA GLU A 173 1.26 -13.88 5.04
C GLU A 173 1.10 -12.64 4.12
N PRO A 174 1.42 -12.76 2.84
CA PRO A 174 1.97 -13.95 2.17
C PRO A 174 3.51 -13.98 2.11
N ILE A 175 4.20 -13.03 2.72
CA ILE A 175 5.65 -12.85 2.59
C ILE A 175 6.43 -13.83 3.48
N GLY A 176 5.89 -14.17 4.65
CA GLY A 176 6.49 -15.13 5.60
C GLY A 176 7.55 -14.53 6.53
N HIS A 177 8.03 -13.33 6.30
CA HIS A 177 9.02 -12.64 7.15
C HIS A 177 8.87 -11.12 7.07
N ARG A 178 9.46 -10.41 8.03
CA ARG A 178 9.60 -8.94 8.02
C ARG A 178 10.96 -8.54 7.46
N GLY A 179 11.07 -7.31 7.02
CA GLY A 179 12.33 -6.71 6.62
C GLY A 179 12.63 -6.74 5.13
N PRO A 180 13.89 -6.44 4.75
CA PRO A 180 14.29 -6.36 3.35
C PRO A 180 14.21 -7.73 2.65
N MET A 181 13.90 -7.66 1.37
CA MET A 181 13.91 -8.80 0.45
C MET A 181 14.95 -8.55 -0.63
#